data_cb1160ca93bc7b14d948c90c5f793c5c
#
_entry.id   cb1160ca93bc7b14d948c90c5f793c5c
#
_cell.length_a   1.000
_cell.length_b   1.000
_cell.length_c   1.000
_cell.angle_alpha   90.00
_cell.angle_beta   90.00
_cell.angle_gamma   90.00
#
_symmetry.space_group_name_H-M   'P 1'
#
loop_
_entity.id
_entity.type
_entity.pdbx_description
1 polymer ?
#
loop_
_entity_poly.entity_id
_entity_poly.type
_entity_poly.pdbx_seq_one_letter_code
_entity_poly.pdbx_strand_id
1 'polypeptide(L)'
;MLSEKEITEGFEDYKKFRHLYLTAFPKEERVPAKYLMKHNGESELIACYDGETFCGFYSTLTFGDITHILFLAIAENLRDHGYGSQILRLISDRYPGNRIILDIEAEDSSAPNAEQRTKRRAFYERNGYTDSGIAYEWKGVPYRILI
;
A
#
# COMPACT_ATOMS: atom_id res chain seq x y z
N MET A 1 -9.75 -15.94 -5.33
CA MET A 1 -8.59 -15.21 -5.86
C MET A 1 -9.01 -13.80 -6.27
N LEU A 2 -8.20 -12.81 -5.95
CA LEU A 2 -8.51 -11.43 -6.30
C LEU A 2 -8.22 -11.16 -7.77
N SER A 3 -9.06 -10.34 -8.38
CA SER A 3 -8.80 -9.78 -9.70
C SER A 3 -8.37 -8.33 -9.59
N GLU A 4 -7.71 -7.82 -10.63
CA GLU A 4 -7.13 -6.49 -10.63
C GLU A 4 -7.71 -5.64 -11.76
N LYS A 5 -7.92 -4.35 -11.49
CA LYS A 5 -8.31 -3.36 -12.50
C LYS A 5 -7.49 -2.09 -12.31
N GLU A 6 -7.01 -1.52 -13.40
CA GLU A 6 -6.31 -0.24 -13.34
C GLU A 6 -7.27 0.89 -12.99
N ILE A 7 -6.86 1.75 -12.07
CA ILE A 7 -7.66 2.92 -11.70
C ILE A 7 -7.26 4.10 -12.58
N THR A 8 -8.24 4.63 -13.31
CA THR A 8 -8.12 5.81 -14.15
C THR A 8 -9.19 6.82 -13.76
N GLU A 9 -9.17 8.01 -14.34
CA GLU A 9 -10.19 9.03 -14.05
C GLU A 9 -11.61 8.54 -14.35
N GLY A 10 -11.77 7.66 -15.35
CA GLY A 10 -13.06 7.08 -15.71
C GLY A 10 -13.37 5.76 -15.01
N PHE A 11 -12.57 5.38 -14.01
CA PHE A 11 -12.77 4.13 -13.30
C PHE A 11 -14.13 4.08 -12.62
N GLU A 12 -14.86 2.98 -12.84
CA GLU A 12 -16.23 2.80 -12.35
C GLU A 12 -16.37 3.02 -10.84
N ASP A 13 -15.48 2.44 -10.04
CA ASP A 13 -15.51 2.54 -8.57
C ASP A 13 -14.58 3.64 -8.05
N TYR A 14 -14.35 4.69 -8.82
CA TYR A 14 -13.44 5.76 -8.42
C TYR A 14 -13.80 6.36 -7.06
N LYS A 15 -15.08 6.52 -6.79
CA LYS A 15 -15.54 7.08 -5.50
C LYS A 15 -15.17 6.17 -4.33
N LYS A 16 -15.25 4.86 -4.51
CA LYS A 16 -14.87 3.88 -3.47
C LYS A 16 -13.37 3.94 -3.20
N PHE A 17 -12.58 3.99 -4.26
CA PHE A 17 -11.13 4.17 -4.15
C PHE A 17 -10.80 5.48 -3.43
N ARG A 18 -11.39 6.59 -3.88
CA ARG A 18 -11.10 7.90 -3.30
C ARG A 18 -11.45 7.96 -1.81
N HIS A 19 -12.60 7.43 -1.44
CA HIS A 19 -13.01 7.37 -0.03
C HIS A 19 -11.99 6.57 0.80
N LEU A 20 -11.58 5.41 0.32
CA LEU A 20 -10.61 4.60 1.03
C LEU A 20 -9.25 5.30 1.14
N TYR A 21 -8.78 5.92 0.06
CA TYR A 21 -7.53 6.65 0.06
C TYR A 21 -7.54 7.79 1.08
N LEU A 22 -8.63 8.54 1.14
CA LEU A 22 -8.76 9.69 2.05
C LEU A 22 -8.92 9.28 3.51
N THR A 23 -9.46 8.10 3.79
CA THR A 23 -9.71 7.64 5.16
C THR A 23 -8.59 6.75 5.71
N ALA A 24 -7.88 6.02 4.86
CA ALA A 24 -6.84 5.10 5.30
C ALA A 24 -5.49 5.77 5.56
N PHE A 25 -5.23 6.93 4.98
CA PHE A 25 -3.94 7.60 5.08
C PHE A 25 -4.08 9.03 5.59
N PRO A 26 -3.18 9.48 6.50
CA PRO A 26 -3.22 10.84 7.00
C PRO A 26 -2.89 11.85 5.89
N LYS A 27 -3.39 13.07 6.05
CA LYS A 27 -3.21 14.15 5.07
C LYS A 27 -1.75 14.37 4.71
N GLU A 28 -0.85 14.24 5.67
CA GLU A 28 0.59 14.49 5.50
C GLU A 28 1.26 13.48 4.57
N GLU A 29 0.66 12.29 4.40
CA GLU A 29 1.21 11.24 3.55
C GLU A 29 0.60 11.25 2.15
N ARG A 30 -0.56 11.89 1.98
CA ARG A 30 -1.29 11.83 0.72
C ARG A 30 -0.78 12.82 -0.30
N VAL A 31 -0.84 12.41 -1.57
CA VAL A 31 -0.65 13.27 -2.73
C VAL A 31 -1.96 13.26 -3.53
N PRO A 32 -2.19 14.25 -4.43
CA PRO A 32 -3.36 14.17 -5.31
C PRO A 32 -3.38 12.85 -6.07
N ALA A 33 -4.55 12.20 -6.10
CA ALA A 33 -4.69 10.86 -6.67
C ALA A 33 -4.19 10.76 -8.12
N LYS A 34 -4.29 11.84 -8.89
CA LYS A 34 -3.80 11.86 -10.28
C LYS A 34 -2.32 11.52 -10.42
N TYR A 35 -1.52 11.79 -9.38
CA TYR A 35 -0.09 11.48 -9.41
C TYR A 35 0.19 10.00 -9.15
N LEU A 36 -0.79 9.26 -8.65
CA LEU A 36 -0.67 7.82 -8.42
C LEU A 36 -1.05 7.02 -9.66
N MET A 37 -1.77 7.64 -10.58
CA MET A 37 -2.20 6.97 -11.81
C MET A 37 -1.00 6.73 -12.73
N LYS A 38 -1.16 5.74 -13.61
CA LYS A 38 -0.07 5.28 -14.47
C LYS A 38 0.53 6.39 -15.33
N HIS A 39 1.84 6.56 -15.23
CA HIS A 39 2.64 7.48 -16.02
C HIS A 39 3.87 6.76 -16.56
N ASN A 40 4.08 6.76 -17.87
CA ASN A 40 5.29 6.24 -18.49
C ASN A 40 5.69 4.80 -18.09
N GLY A 41 4.75 4.01 -17.59
CA GLY A 41 5.00 2.64 -17.19
C GLY A 41 5.74 2.45 -15.86
N GLU A 42 6.07 3.52 -15.16
CA GLU A 42 6.80 3.46 -13.89
C GLU A 42 5.87 3.37 -12.68
N SER A 43 4.71 3.99 -12.74
CA SER A 43 3.74 3.97 -11.65
C SER A 43 2.50 3.19 -12.03
N GLU A 44 1.92 2.52 -11.05
CA GLU A 44 0.66 1.79 -11.23
C GLU A 44 -0.26 2.04 -10.05
N LEU A 45 -1.55 2.17 -10.35
CA LEU A 45 -2.60 2.32 -9.36
C LEU A 45 -3.67 1.29 -9.67
N ILE A 46 -3.80 0.29 -8.80
CA ILE A 46 -4.57 -0.91 -9.09
C ILE A 46 -5.64 -1.16 -8.03
N ALA A 47 -6.86 -1.37 -8.47
CA ALA A 47 -7.97 -1.79 -7.60
C ALA A 47 -8.06 -3.32 -7.59
N CYS A 48 -8.34 -3.88 -6.43
CA CYS A 48 -8.43 -5.31 -6.23
C CYS A 48 -9.87 -5.71 -5.88
N TYR A 49 -10.33 -6.79 -6.50
CA TYR A 49 -11.71 -7.26 -6.39
C TYR A 49 -11.77 -8.72 -6.01
N ASP A 50 -12.73 -9.05 -5.16
CA ASP A 50 -13.16 -10.42 -4.94
C ASP A 50 -14.54 -10.56 -5.61
N GLY A 51 -14.56 -11.19 -6.80
CA GLY A 51 -15.74 -11.16 -7.65
C GLY A 51 -16.05 -9.72 -8.08
N GLU A 52 -17.21 -9.23 -7.70
CA GLU A 52 -17.62 -7.84 -7.98
C GLU A 52 -17.40 -6.89 -6.81
N THR A 53 -16.83 -7.38 -5.71
CA THR A 53 -16.62 -6.61 -4.50
C THR A 53 -15.28 -5.91 -4.52
N PHE A 54 -15.29 -4.59 -4.44
CA PHE A 54 -14.08 -3.80 -4.29
C PHE A 54 -13.48 -4.04 -2.90
N CYS A 55 -12.29 -4.64 -2.86
CA CYS A 55 -11.63 -5.01 -1.59
C CYS A 55 -10.59 -4.02 -1.13
N GLY A 56 -9.99 -3.28 -2.06
CA GLY A 56 -8.91 -2.37 -1.73
C GLY A 56 -8.13 -1.98 -2.96
N PHE A 57 -6.98 -1.34 -2.74
CA PHE A 57 -6.13 -0.90 -3.84
C PHE A 57 -4.67 -0.87 -3.41
N TYR A 58 -3.79 -0.81 -4.40
CA TYR A 58 -2.39 -0.53 -4.14
C TYR A 58 -1.83 0.41 -5.21
N SER A 59 -0.78 1.11 -4.83
CA SER A 59 -0.06 2.03 -5.69
C SER A 59 1.42 1.69 -5.62
N THR A 60 2.07 1.56 -6.77
CA THR A 60 3.49 1.25 -6.84
C THR A 60 4.23 2.21 -7.74
N LEU A 61 5.53 2.35 -7.48
CA LEU A 61 6.45 3.09 -8.32
C LEU A 61 7.67 2.20 -8.53
N THR A 62 7.99 1.90 -9.78
CA THR A 62 9.12 1.03 -10.12
C THR A 62 10.25 1.83 -10.73
N PHE A 63 11.44 1.61 -10.23
CA PHE A 63 12.66 2.19 -10.77
C PHE A 63 13.74 1.11 -10.86
N GLY A 64 14.04 0.72 -12.08
CA GLY A 64 14.98 -0.38 -12.32
C GLY A 64 14.44 -1.69 -11.75
N ASP A 65 15.19 -2.32 -10.88
CA ASP A 65 14.85 -3.60 -10.25
C ASP A 65 14.19 -3.42 -8.85
N ILE A 66 13.77 -2.19 -8.52
CA ILE A 66 13.12 -1.89 -7.25
C ILE A 66 11.70 -1.42 -7.51
N THR A 67 10.74 -2.02 -6.82
CA THR A 67 9.35 -1.59 -6.81
C THR A 67 8.99 -1.12 -5.42
N HIS A 68 8.55 0.13 -5.31
CA HIS A 68 8.14 0.74 -4.05
C HIS A 68 6.62 0.72 -3.94
N ILE A 69 6.11 0.06 -2.92
CA ILE A 69 4.68 0.14 -2.61
C ILE A 69 4.45 1.46 -1.88
N LEU A 70 3.80 2.41 -2.56
CA LEU A 70 3.53 3.73 -2.00
C LEU A 70 2.31 3.72 -1.08
N PHE A 71 1.26 3.03 -1.50
CA PHE A 71 0.02 2.92 -0.75
C PHE A 71 -0.57 1.53 -0.95
N LEU A 72 -1.14 0.99 0.12
CA LEU A 72 -1.88 -0.27 0.12
C LEU A 72 -2.94 -0.17 1.19
N ALA A 73 -4.20 -0.36 0.82
CA ALA A 73 -5.29 -0.27 1.77
C ALA A 73 -6.39 -1.28 1.43
N ILE A 74 -7.00 -1.82 2.48
CA ILE A 74 -8.15 -2.71 2.40
C ILE A 74 -9.38 -1.94 2.86
N ALA A 75 -10.50 -2.14 2.16
CA ALA A 75 -11.78 -1.53 2.55
C ALA A 75 -12.07 -1.86 4.02
N GLU A 76 -12.52 -0.87 4.78
CA GLU A 76 -12.65 -0.97 6.23
C GLU A 76 -13.45 -2.18 6.69
N ASN A 77 -14.58 -2.45 6.03
CA ASN A 77 -15.46 -3.57 6.39
C ASN A 77 -14.93 -4.93 5.94
N LEU A 78 -13.81 -4.98 5.23
CA LEU A 78 -13.23 -6.22 4.71
C LEU A 78 -11.86 -6.53 5.30
N ARG A 79 -11.44 -5.79 6.32
CA ARG A 79 -10.18 -6.05 7.02
C ARG A 79 -10.27 -7.36 7.80
N ASP A 80 -9.12 -7.96 8.07
CA ASP A 80 -9.00 -9.23 8.79
C ASP A 80 -9.58 -10.44 8.06
N HIS A 81 -9.67 -10.35 6.72
CA HIS A 81 -10.13 -11.46 5.86
C HIS A 81 -9.02 -12.03 4.97
N GLY A 82 -7.77 -11.63 5.22
CA GLY A 82 -6.63 -12.12 4.44
C GLY A 82 -6.40 -11.44 3.11
N TYR A 83 -7.17 -10.42 2.76
CA TYR A 83 -7.01 -9.72 1.48
C TYR A 83 -5.68 -9.00 1.36
N GLY A 84 -5.18 -8.42 2.45
CA GLY A 84 -3.89 -7.74 2.44
C GLY A 84 -2.75 -8.67 2.00
N SER A 85 -2.73 -9.87 2.54
CA SER A 85 -1.72 -10.88 2.17
C SER A 85 -1.87 -11.32 0.71
N GLN A 86 -3.10 -11.44 0.22
CA GLN A 86 -3.34 -11.76 -1.19
C GLN A 86 -2.84 -10.66 -2.11
N ILE A 87 -3.05 -9.39 -1.73
CA ILE A 87 -2.58 -8.25 -2.51
C ILE A 87 -1.05 -8.21 -2.55
N LEU A 88 -0.38 -8.46 -1.42
CA LEU A 88 1.08 -8.52 -1.40
C LEU A 88 1.61 -9.60 -2.34
N ARG A 89 0.92 -10.73 -2.43
CA ARG A 89 1.29 -11.79 -3.36
C ARG A 89 1.08 -11.36 -4.81
N LEU A 90 -0.03 -10.69 -5.11
CA LEU A 90 -0.28 -10.15 -6.44
C LEU A 90 0.83 -9.17 -6.86
N ILE A 91 1.25 -8.31 -5.96
CA ILE A 91 2.33 -7.35 -6.24
C ILE A 91 3.63 -8.11 -6.54
N SER A 92 3.96 -9.10 -5.73
CA SER A 92 5.15 -9.91 -5.94
C SER A 92 5.14 -10.61 -7.30
N ASP A 93 3.99 -11.15 -7.69
CA ASP A 93 3.84 -11.84 -8.97
C ASP A 93 3.88 -10.89 -10.16
N ARG A 94 3.42 -9.65 -9.96
CA ARG A 94 3.40 -8.63 -11.02
C ARG A 94 4.81 -8.11 -11.36
N TYR A 95 5.70 -8.08 -10.39
CA TYR A 95 7.07 -7.56 -10.55
C TYR A 95 8.10 -8.64 -10.24
N PRO A 96 8.13 -9.72 -11.03
CA PRO A 96 9.04 -10.84 -10.77
C PRO A 96 10.50 -10.39 -10.88
N GLY A 97 11.31 -10.82 -9.91
CA GLY A 97 12.72 -10.46 -9.87
C GLY A 97 13.04 -9.10 -9.27
N ASN A 98 12.02 -8.26 -9.02
CA ASN A 98 12.25 -6.97 -8.39
C ASN A 98 12.30 -7.11 -6.88
N ARG A 99 13.10 -6.25 -6.26
CA ARG A 99 13.02 -6.04 -4.81
C ARG A 99 11.83 -5.15 -4.55
N ILE A 100 10.98 -5.56 -3.61
CA ILE A 100 9.80 -4.80 -3.26
C ILE A 100 10.04 -4.15 -1.90
N ILE A 101 9.90 -2.83 -1.85
CA ILE A 101 10.10 -2.06 -0.62
C ILE A 101 8.84 -1.31 -0.25
N LEU A 102 8.72 -0.98 1.02
CA LEU A 102 7.63 -0.17 1.53
C LEU A 102 8.05 0.55 2.80
N ASP A 103 7.31 1.58 3.16
CA ASP A 103 7.57 2.38 4.33
C ASP A 103 6.51 2.12 5.40
N ILE A 104 6.96 2.02 6.64
CA ILE A 104 6.05 2.01 7.80
C ILE A 104 6.52 3.03 8.82
N GLU A 105 5.57 3.56 9.59
CA GLU A 105 5.93 4.37 10.74
C GLU A 105 6.74 3.52 11.72
N ALA A 106 7.82 4.07 12.25
CA ALA A 106 8.62 3.36 13.26
C ALA A 106 7.80 3.13 14.52
N GLU A 107 8.02 2.00 15.19
CA GLU A 107 7.35 1.72 16.45
C GLU A 107 7.71 2.77 17.49
N ASP A 108 6.70 3.23 18.23
CA ASP A 108 6.84 4.27 19.25
C ASP A 108 5.71 4.07 20.26
N SER A 109 6.06 3.56 21.44
CA SER A 109 5.09 3.26 22.50
C SER A 109 4.35 4.51 23.01
N SER A 110 4.90 5.69 22.77
CA SER A 110 4.28 6.96 23.17
C SER A 110 3.37 7.56 22.08
N ALA A 111 3.36 7.00 20.89
CA ALA A 111 2.54 7.52 19.80
C ALA A 111 1.05 7.21 20.03
N PRO A 112 0.14 8.13 19.63
CA PRO A 112 -1.30 7.86 19.77
C PRO A 112 -1.76 6.60 19.03
N ASN A 113 -1.10 6.24 17.92
CA ASN A 113 -1.40 5.06 17.12
C ASN A 113 -0.38 3.93 17.30
N ALA A 114 0.25 3.85 18.49
CA ALA A 114 1.31 2.87 18.75
C ALA A 114 0.87 1.43 18.45
N GLU A 115 -0.35 1.05 18.85
CA GLU A 115 -0.87 -0.28 18.61
C GLU A 115 -1.03 -0.58 17.12
N GLN A 116 -1.50 0.39 16.35
CA GLN A 116 -1.64 0.25 14.90
C GLN A 116 -0.29 0.09 14.22
N ARG A 117 0.73 0.80 14.67
CA ARG A 117 2.10 0.69 14.14
C ARG A 117 2.65 -0.72 14.37
N THR A 118 2.47 -1.26 15.56
CA THR A 118 2.91 -2.62 15.91
C THR A 118 2.19 -3.66 15.06
N LYS A 119 0.89 -3.55 14.90
CA LYS A 119 0.09 -4.48 14.07
C LYS A 119 0.49 -4.43 12.60
N ARG A 120 0.75 -3.24 12.10
CA ARG A 120 1.17 -3.05 10.70
C ARG A 120 2.50 -3.74 10.44
N ARG A 121 3.47 -3.51 11.32
CA ARG A 121 4.77 -4.17 11.20
C ARG A 121 4.63 -5.69 11.24
N ALA A 122 3.87 -6.22 12.18
CA ALA A 122 3.64 -7.65 12.30
C ALA A 122 3.00 -8.24 11.03
N PHE A 123 2.07 -7.51 10.42
CA PHE A 123 1.45 -7.92 9.18
C PHE A 123 2.47 -8.09 8.06
N TYR A 124 3.34 -7.11 7.88
CA TYR A 124 4.37 -7.19 6.83
C TYR A 124 5.40 -8.28 7.12
N GLU A 125 5.79 -8.44 8.39
CA GLU A 125 6.73 -9.49 8.78
C GLU A 125 6.16 -10.88 8.51
N ARG A 126 4.87 -11.10 8.77
CA ARG A 126 4.21 -12.38 8.44
C ARG A 126 4.20 -12.66 6.94
N ASN A 127 4.28 -11.63 6.14
CA ASN A 127 4.30 -11.75 4.68
C ASN A 127 5.71 -11.73 4.08
N GLY A 128 6.74 -11.92 4.93
CA GLY A 128 8.11 -12.10 4.47
C GLY A 128 8.95 -10.83 4.37
N TYR A 129 8.41 -9.69 4.77
CA TYR A 129 9.16 -8.43 4.77
C TYR A 129 10.00 -8.30 6.03
N THR A 130 11.17 -7.72 5.89
CA THR A 130 12.10 -7.48 7.00
C THR A 130 12.58 -6.05 6.99
N ASP A 131 13.08 -5.58 8.12
CA ASP A 131 13.64 -4.23 8.21
C ASP A 131 14.92 -4.16 7.38
N SER A 132 14.99 -3.19 6.47
CA SER A 132 16.15 -3.00 5.59
C SER A 132 17.36 -2.37 6.29
N GLY A 133 17.15 -1.83 7.50
CA GLY A 133 18.16 -1.02 8.18
C GLY A 133 18.13 0.45 7.80
N ILE A 134 17.25 0.84 6.88
CA ILE A 134 17.12 2.23 6.44
C ILE A 134 15.97 2.90 7.17
N ALA A 135 16.24 4.07 7.73
CA ALA A 135 15.27 4.89 8.44
C ALA A 135 15.33 6.32 7.94
N TYR A 136 14.23 7.01 8.01
CA TYR A 136 14.17 8.43 7.69
C TYR A 136 13.05 9.09 8.48
N GLU A 137 12.99 10.42 8.42
CA GLU A 137 11.96 11.20 9.09
C GLU A 137 11.22 12.02 8.05
N TRP A 138 9.91 12.04 8.14
CA TRP A 138 9.05 12.83 7.27
C TRP A 138 8.06 13.61 8.12
N LYS A 139 8.16 14.95 8.03
CA LYS A 139 7.29 15.86 8.80
C LYS A 139 7.26 15.55 10.29
N GLY A 140 8.42 15.25 10.86
CA GLY A 140 8.55 14.94 12.27
C GLY A 140 8.21 13.52 12.70
N VAL A 141 7.83 12.67 11.75
CA VAL A 141 7.49 11.27 12.03
C VAL A 141 8.59 10.35 11.53
N PRO A 142 9.12 9.46 12.37
CA PRO A 142 10.14 8.51 11.92
C PRO A 142 9.52 7.33 11.18
N TYR A 143 10.18 6.92 10.10
CA TYR A 143 9.79 5.79 9.25
C TYR A 143 10.91 4.79 9.10
N ARG A 144 10.53 3.53 8.85
CA ARG A 144 11.45 2.45 8.50
C ARG A 144 11.09 1.93 7.11
N ILE A 145 12.10 1.55 6.34
CA ILE A 145 11.88 0.89 5.05
C ILE A 145 12.02 -0.61 5.26
N LEU A 146 10.98 -1.33 4.87
CA LEU A 146 10.96 -2.80 4.87
C LEU A 146 11.22 -3.32 3.46
N ILE A 147 11.80 -4.49 3.39
CA ILE A 147 12.12 -5.15 2.13
C ILE A 147 11.79 -6.64 2.18
#